data_31d83a5569880d15760b20071e7bdc66
#
_entry.id   31d83a5569880d15760b20071e7bdc66
#
_cell.length_a   1.000
_cell.length_b   1.000
_cell.length_c   1.000
_cell.angle_alpha   90.00
_cell.angle_beta   90.00
_cell.angle_gamma   90.00
#
_symmetry.space_group_name_H-M   'P 1'
#
loop_
_entity.id
_entity.type
_entity.pdbx_description
1 polymer ?
#
loop_
_entity_poly.entity_id
_entity_poly.type
_entity_poly.pdbx_seq_one_letter_code
_entity_poly.pdbx_strand_id
1 'polypeptide(L)'
;MENDPKPYKFMKESIKKQPPDWKKIVLLIAGWLTLAALGGLVAAAVFAVTEPKIAEAVTREELPAKVDIPGDEDPNSGQEPDETITASSASASVDSSGSGSEISSSTVDSSTSESSVSESTVSESTEGTESSTSEEPEEGSEVSSVDGETDAEEKDSSLKNYEALYQDMLEVTEKPKRALVTVIGITNQMDYFNQDYENQQQISGLIVADNGQDLFILTEYRIVENVERIQVTFWDETMVDATYQRHDPSTGLTIVKVDESKLDEETRDGLAVAPLGSSYLVSQGDPVVAVGSPVGYSDSIAYGVVTSVTNKISALDNEYNLLTTDILGSTDGSGILVNLDGEIVGIIAQSYSAKGNNVVTGIAISQIKKLIENLSNNVSRAYILSLIHI
;
A
#
# COMPACT_ATOMS: atom_id res chain seq x y z
N MET A 1 67.13 18.35 101.89
CA MET A 1 66.40 17.07 102.00
C MET A 1 65.22 17.18 100.99
N GLU A 2 65.51 16.64 99.86
CA GLU A 2 64.67 16.76 98.68
C GLU A 2 63.87 15.45 98.52
N ASN A 3 62.54 15.54 98.56
CA ASN A 3 61.66 14.40 98.44
C ASN A 3 61.18 14.35 96.93
N ASP A 4 61.75 13.40 96.23
CA ASP A 4 61.30 13.10 94.82
C ASP A 4 59.99 12.31 94.84
N PRO A 5 58.99 12.69 94.17
CA PRO A 5 57.75 11.93 94.01
C PRO A 5 57.91 10.76 93.05
N LYS A 6 57.61 9.55 93.50
CA LYS A 6 57.58 8.37 92.62
C LYS A 6 56.53 8.45 91.54
N PRO A 7 56.88 8.07 90.30
CA PRO A 7 55.91 8.11 89.24
C PRO A 7 54.79 7.03 89.33
N TYR A 8 53.56 7.45 89.16
CA TYR A 8 52.40 6.53 89.12
C TYR A 8 52.44 5.67 87.83
N LYS A 9 52.43 4.34 88.00
CA LYS A 9 52.26 3.35 86.92
C LYS A 9 50.75 3.13 86.68
N PHE A 10 50.26 3.58 85.55
CA PHE A 10 48.94 3.22 85.08
C PHE A 10 48.90 1.70 84.73
N MET A 11 47.93 0.96 85.28
CA MET A 11 47.67 -0.43 84.89
C MET A 11 47.08 -0.42 83.47
N LYS A 12 47.75 -1.11 82.53
CA LYS A 12 47.22 -1.42 81.23
C LYS A 12 46.27 -2.61 81.35
N GLU A 13 44.98 -2.38 81.28
CA GLU A 13 44.00 -3.44 81.08
C GLU A 13 44.28 -4.13 79.74
N SER A 14 44.63 -5.36 79.72
CA SER A 14 44.69 -6.19 78.50
C SER A 14 43.44 -7.05 78.46
N ILE A 15 42.52 -6.67 77.50
CA ILE A 15 41.36 -7.48 77.22
C ILE A 15 41.83 -8.77 76.56
N LYS A 16 41.76 -9.88 77.25
CA LYS A 16 41.94 -11.21 76.65
C LYS A 16 40.73 -11.53 75.78
N LYS A 17 40.90 -11.39 74.47
CA LYS A 17 39.94 -11.93 73.52
C LYS A 17 39.92 -13.43 73.63
N GLN A 18 38.76 -13.99 74.05
CA GLN A 18 38.58 -15.46 74.03
C GLN A 18 38.75 -15.98 72.59
N PRO A 19 39.42 -17.10 72.37
CA PRO A 19 39.54 -17.67 71.01
C PRO A 19 38.16 -18.01 70.50
N PRO A 20 37.86 -17.68 69.23
CA PRO A 20 36.55 -17.98 68.63
C PRO A 20 36.30 -19.50 68.62
N ASP A 21 35.10 -19.90 69.06
CA ASP A 21 34.66 -21.30 69.05
C ASP A 21 34.57 -21.82 67.59
N TRP A 22 35.67 -22.29 67.07
CA TRP A 22 35.78 -22.78 65.66
C TRP A 22 34.73 -23.85 65.36
N LYS A 23 34.33 -24.65 66.35
CA LYS A 23 33.25 -25.64 66.15
C LYS A 23 31.90 -25.01 65.84
N LYS A 24 31.57 -23.90 66.48
CA LYS A 24 30.30 -23.14 66.18
C LYS A 24 30.35 -22.43 64.80
N ILE A 25 31.51 -21.90 64.44
CA ILE A 25 31.71 -21.25 63.14
C ILE A 25 31.62 -22.30 62.04
N VAL A 26 32.25 -23.44 62.13
CA VAL A 26 32.18 -24.52 61.16
C VAL A 26 30.76 -25.07 61.05
N LEU A 27 30.01 -25.18 62.14
CA LEU A 27 28.64 -25.67 62.17
C LEU A 27 27.68 -24.62 61.45
N LEU A 28 27.95 -23.34 61.65
CA LEU A 28 27.21 -22.25 61.06
C LEU A 28 27.47 -22.18 59.54
N ILE A 29 28.74 -22.35 59.13
CA ILE A 29 29.12 -22.41 57.71
C ILE A 29 28.51 -23.64 57.02
N ALA A 30 28.56 -24.81 57.70
CA ALA A 30 27.93 -26.03 57.19
C ALA A 30 26.41 -25.87 57.05
N GLY A 31 25.76 -25.20 58.04
CA GLY A 31 24.30 -24.84 57.89
C GLY A 31 23.98 -23.96 56.78
N TRP A 32 24.76 -22.92 56.46
CA TRP A 32 24.60 -22.05 55.34
C TRP A 32 24.83 -22.78 54.01
N LEU A 33 25.83 -23.68 53.93
CA LEU A 33 26.09 -24.49 52.74
C LEU A 33 24.95 -25.49 52.47
N THR A 34 24.39 -26.12 53.49
CA THR A 34 23.23 -27.01 53.32
C THR A 34 21.98 -26.24 52.89
N LEU A 35 21.76 -25.05 53.45
CA LEU A 35 20.64 -24.19 53.05
C LEU A 35 20.79 -23.72 51.59
N ALA A 36 22.00 -23.33 51.18
CA ALA A 36 22.30 -22.94 49.81
C ALA A 36 22.10 -24.11 48.80
N ALA A 37 22.54 -25.33 49.18
CA ALA A 37 22.35 -26.53 48.38
C ALA A 37 20.85 -26.89 48.23
N LEU A 38 20.05 -26.78 49.29
CA LEU A 38 18.61 -26.96 49.26
C LEU A 38 17.92 -25.89 48.38
N GLY A 39 18.33 -24.63 48.53
CA GLY A 39 17.82 -23.52 47.69
C GLY A 39 18.14 -23.74 46.20
N GLY A 40 19.36 -24.20 45.91
CA GLY A 40 19.75 -24.54 44.51
C GLY A 40 18.94 -25.70 43.92
N LEU A 41 18.65 -26.73 44.75
CA LEU A 41 17.80 -27.86 44.32
C LEU A 41 16.35 -27.44 44.04
N VAL A 42 15.79 -26.58 44.88
CA VAL A 42 14.43 -26.04 44.68
C VAL A 42 14.40 -25.15 43.42
N ALA A 43 15.41 -24.28 43.25
CA ALA A 43 15.51 -23.44 42.06
C ALA A 43 15.66 -24.26 40.77
N ALA A 44 16.48 -25.32 40.79
CA ALA A 44 16.63 -26.23 39.65
C ALA A 44 15.34 -27.00 39.33
N ALA A 45 14.60 -27.44 40.38
CA ALA A 45 13.30 -28.11 40.18
C ALA A 45 12.22 -27.15 39.60
N VAL A 46 12.17 -25.92 40.09
CA VAL A 46 11.27 -24.88 39.54
C VAL A 46 11.66 -24.58 38.10
N PHE A 47 12.94 -24.41 37.80
CA PHE A 47 13.40 -24.14 36.44
C PHE A 47 13.07 -25.30 35.47
N ALA A 48 13.32 -26.56 35.89
CA ALA A 48 13.00 -27.74 35.08
C ALA A 48 11.49 -27.91 34.80
N VAL A 49 10.61 -27.39 35.65
CA VAL A 49 9.14 -27.43 35.44
C VAL A 49 8.66 -26.24 34.63
N THR A 50 9.34 -25.09 34.75
CA THR A 50 8.92 -23.85 34.06
C THR A 50 9.57 -23.68 32.68
N GLU A 51 10.79 -24.23 32.46
CA GLU A 51 11.50 -24.17 31.19
C GLU A 51 10.68 -24.69 30.00
N PRO A 52 10.05 -25.89 30.06
CA PRO A 52 9.25 -26.36 28.90
C PRO A 52 8.02 -25.49 28.66
N LYS A 53 7.41 -24.90 29.68
CA LYS A 53 6.26 -24.00 29.53
C LYS A 53 6.67 -22.63 28.98
N ILE A 54 7.83 -22.13 29.35
CA ILE A 54 8.39 -20.88 28.83
C ILE A 54 8.88 -21.10 27.39
N ALA A 55 9.56 -22.23 27.12
CA ALA A 55 9.97 -22.61 25.77
C ALA A 55 8.75 -22.78 24.83
N GLU A 56 7.66 -23.38 25.31
CA GLU A 56 6.42 -23.54 24.55
C GLU A 56 5.69 -22.21 24.33
N ALA A 57 5.75 -21.27 25.28
CA ALA A 57 5.20 -19.92 25.14
C ALA A 57 6.05 -19.03 24.22
N VAL A 58 7.38 -19.18 24.25
CA VAL A 58 8.32 -18.43 23.39
C VAL A 58 8.35 -19.02 21.96
N THR A 59 8.18 -20.34 21.81
CA THR A 59 8.12 -21.00 20.48
C THR A 59 6.73 -20.82 19.83
N ARG A 60 5.71 -20.35 20.59
CA ARG A 60 4.38 -20.02 20.07
C ARG A 60 4.27 -18.60 19.53
N GLU A 61 5.28 -17.75 19.65
CA GLU A 61 5.45 -16.64 18.73
C GLU A 61 5.95 -17.23 17.40
N GLU A 62 5.05 -17.90 16.67
CA GLU A 62 5.25 -18.14 15.25
C GLU A 62 5.53 -16.77 14.64
N LEU A 63 6.75 -16.61 14.12
CA LEU A 63 7.08 -15.42 13.34
C LEU A 63 5.95 -15.25 12.32
N PRO A 64 5.34 -14.07 12.21
CA PRO A 64 4.22 -13.88 11.31
C PRO A 64 4.60 -14.37 9.92
N ALA A 65 3.67 -15.08 9.28
CA ALA A 65 3.89 -15.64 7.96
C ALA A 65 4.34 -14.54 7.01
N LYS A 66 5.36 -14.86 6.22
CA LYS A 66 5.83 -13.94 5.20
C LYS A 66 4.74 -13.81 4.12
N VAL A 67 4.45 -12.58 3.72
CA VAL A 67 3.53 -12.32 2.60
C VAL A 67 4.16 -12.84 1.31
N ASP A 68 3.41 -13.62 0.55
CA ASP A 68 3.75 -14.11 -0.78
C ASP A 68 2.65 -13.70 -1.76
N ILE A 69 3.03 -12.96 -2.81
CA ILE A 69 2.11 -12.51 -3.85
C ILE A 69 2.61 -13.10 -5.18
N PRO A 70 1.88 -14.08 -5.75
CA PRO A 70 2.27 -14.71 -7.01
C PRO A 70 2.45 -13.68 -8.13
N GLY A 71 3.61 -13.69 -8.78
CA GLY A 71 3.86 -12.89 -9.97
C GLY A 71 3.16 -13.45 -11.19
N ASP A 72 2.85 -12.59 -12.16
CA ASP A 72 2.32 -12.99 -13.45
C ASP A 72 3.47 -13.16 -14.47
N GLU A 73 3.35 -14.12 -15.37
CA GLU A 73 4.26 -14.25 -16.50
C GLU A 73 3.89 -13.20 -17.56
N ASP A 74 4.86 -12.35 -17.96
CA ASP A 74 4.69 -11.43 -19.08
C ASP A 74 4.80 -12.20 -20.40
N PRO A 75 3.71 -12.36 -21.17
CA PRO A 75 3.73 -13.09 -22.44
C PRO A 75 4.64 -12.44 -23.49
N ASN A 76 5.05 -11.19 -23.31
CA ASN A 76 5.97 -10.47 -24.19
C ASN A 76 7.42 -10.43 -23.68
N SER A 77 7.70 -10.95 -22.50
CA SER A 77 9.07 -11.12 -22.02
C SER A 77 9.71 -12.27 -22.80
N GLY A 78 10.33 -11.96 -23.93
CA GLY A 78 11.21 -12.91 -24.61
C GLY A 78 12.27 -13.36 -23.60
N GLN A 79 12.22 -14.64 -23.23
CA GLN A 79 13.06 -15.36 -22.29
C GLN A 79 14.42 -14.70 -22.02
N GLU A 80 14.53 -13.97 -20.91
CA GLU A 80 15.83 -13.79 -20.26
C GLU A 80 16.09 -15.02 -19.39
N PRO A 81 17.26 -15.65 -19.49
CA PRO A 81 17.56 -16.86 -18.73
C PRO A 81 17.66 -16.52 -17.24
N ASP A 82 17.01 -17.35 -16.44
CA ASP A 82 17.10 -17.46 -14.99
C ASP A 82 18.58 -17.47 -14.55
N GLU A 83 19.14 -16.31 -14.21
CA GLU A 83 20.47 -16.20 -13.61
C GLU A 83 20.38 -16.53 -12.12
N THR A 84 20.43 -17.82 -11.84
CA THR A 84 20.85 -18.32 -10.54
C THR A 84 22.32 -17.93 -10.35
N ILE A 85 22.57 -16.82 -9.67
CA ILE A 85 23.93 -16.38 -9.33
C ILE A 85 24.49 -17.30 -8.25
N THR A 86 25.13 -18.39 -8.68
CA THR A 86 26.13 -19.07 -7.88
C THR A 86 27.44 -18.30 -8.02
N ALA A 87 27.84 -17.64 -6.95
CA ALA A 87 29.15 -17.00 -6.84
C ALA A 87 30.26 -18.06 -6.96
N SER A 88 30.92 -18.11 -8.11
CA SER A 88 32.18 -18.81 -8.31
C SER A 88 33.23 -17.82 -8.79
N SER A 89 34.22 -17.61 -7.96
CA SER A 89 35.42 -16.84 -8.23
C SER A 89 36.27 -17.49 -9.32
N ALA A 90 36.53 -16.77 -10.41
CA ALA A 90 37.68 -17.09 -11.28
C ALA A 90 38.21 -15.81 -11.94
N SER A 91 39.45 -15.52 -11.58
CA SER A 91 40.33 -14.53 -12.19
C SER A 91 40.83 -14.99 -13.56
N ALA A 92 40.76 -14.14 -14.60
CA ALA A 92 41.68 -14.20 -15.72
C ALA A 92 41.65 -12.89 -16.54
N SER A 93 42.73 -12.17 -16.46
CA SER A 93 43.66 -11.58 -17.44
C SER A 93 43.11 -10.97 -18.74
N VAL A 94 43.50 -9.72 -18.87
CA VAL A 94 43.59 -8.77 -19.98
C VAL A 94 44.12 -9.42 -21.28
N ASP A 95 43.52 -9.11 -22.44
CA ASP A 95 44.29 -8.81 -23.64
C ASP A 95 43.55 -7.79 -24.54
N SER A 96 44.37 -6.86 -25.06
CA SER A 96 44.03 -5.68 -25.84
C SER A 96 44.22 -5.90 -27.33
N SER A 97 43.29 -5.42 -28.16
CA SER A 97 43.55 -4.89 -29.53
C SER A 97 42.19 -4.46 -30.12
N GLY A 98 41.86 -3.24 -30.42
CA GLY A 98 42.49 -2.28 -31.29
C GLY A 98 41.86 -2.32 -32.67
N SER A 99 40.87 -1.45 -33.00
CA SER A 99 40.82 -0.79 -34.31
C SER A 99 39.61 0.16 -34.36
N GLY A 100 39.88 1.39 -34.62
CA GLY A 100 38.96 2.48 -34.79
C GLY A 100 38.35 2.58 -36.18
N SER A 101 37.32 3.34 -36.30
CA SER A 101 37.10 4.22 -37.46
C SER A 101 36.11 5.33 -37.10
N GLU A 102 36.51 6.49 -37.51
CA GLU A 102 35.99 7.83 -37.32
C GLU A 102 34.70 8.14 -38.11
N ILE A 103 34.07 9.24 -37.69
CA ILE A 103 33.41 10.36 -38.43
C ILE A 103 31.95 10.11 -38.85
N SER A 104 31.01 11.01 -38.43
CA SER A 104 30.84 12.38 -38.85
C SER A 104 29.78 13.12 -38.03
N SER A 105 30.16 14.31 -37.64
CA SER A 105 29.31 15.42 -37.16
C SER A 105 28.44 15.99 -38.30
N SER A 106 27.20 16.35 -38.02
CA SER A 106 26.52 17.45 -38.72
C SER A 106 25.59 18.22 -37.79
N THR A 107 26.06 19.39 -37.44
CA THR A 107 25.34 20.57 -36.95
C THR A 107 24.45 21.14 -38.05
N VAL A 108 23.19 21.47 -37.75
CA VAL A 108 22.40 22.53 -38.37
C VAL A 108 21.39 23.02 -37.33
N ASP A 109 21.58 24.07 -36.78
CA ASP A 109 21.23 25.47 -36.78
C ASP A 109 19.75 25.80 -36.60
N SER A 110 19.54 26.68 -35.67
CA SER A 110 18.35 27.35 -35.18
C SER A 110 17.54 28.07 -36.26
N SER A 111 16.25 28.14 -36.15
CA SER A 111 15.45 29.32 -36.50
C SER A 111 14.19 29.46 -35.66
N THR A 112 14.20 30.50 -34.91
CA THR A 112 13.12 31.23 -34.24
C THR A 112 12.10 31.75 -35.26
N SER A 113 10.81 31.62 -34.96
CA SER A 113 9.81 32.57 -35.50
C SER A 113 8.65 32.73 -34.51
N GLU A 114 8.62 33.88 -33.92
CA GLU A 114 7.46 34.52 -33.29
C GLU A 114 6.44 34.94 -34.36
N SER A 115 5.19 34.87 -34.02
CA SER A 115 4.09 35.83 -34.32
C SER A 115 2.76 35.10 -34.14
N SER A 116 1.73 35.61 -33.62
CA SER A 116 1.22 36.91 -33.14
C SER A 116 -0.24 36.65 -32.71
N VAL A 117 -0.59 37.32 -31.67
CA VAL A 117 -1.92 37.47 -31.09
C VAL A 117 -2.93 37.94 -32.09
N SER A 118 -4.15 37.42 -32.07
CA SER A 118 -5.34 38.18 -32.50
C SER A 118 -6.57 37.82 -31.66
N GLU A 119 -6.92 38.81 -30.93
CA GLU A 119 -8.13 39.06 -30.18
C GLU A 119 -9.28 39.37 -31.16
N SER A 120 -10.47 38.80 -30.94
CA SER A 120 -11.74 39.42 -31.42
C SER A 120 -12.93 38.84 -30.66
N THR A 121 -13.36 39.54 -29.65
CA THR A 121 -14.62 40.29 -29.45
C THR A 121 -15.94 39.55 -29.65
N VAL A 122 -16.63 39.53 -28.53
CA VAL A 122 -18.05 39.37 -28.21
C VAL A 122 -19.02 39.98 -29.23
N SER A 123 -20.11 39.27 -29.51
CA SER A 123 -21.41 39.91 -29.81
C SER A 123 -22.56 39.03 -29.34
N GLU A 124 -23.30 39.61 -28.46
CA GLU A 124 -24.61 39.28 -27.90
C GLU A 124 -25.69 39.77 -28.87
N SER A 125 -26.80 39.04 -29.04
CA SER A 125 -28.16 39.54 -29.33
C SER A 125 -29.15 38.40 -29.47
N THR A 126 -29.96 38.23 -28.49
CA THR A 126 -31.37 38.54 -28.21
C THR A 126 -32.41 38.29 -29.33
N GLU A 127 -33.40 37.45 -28.93
CA GLU A 127 -34.85 37.51 -29.16
C GLU A 127 -35.46 37.51 -30.57
N GLY A 128 -36.52 36.75 -30.66
CA GLY A 128 -37.59 36.98 -31.64
C GLY A 128 -38.49 35.78 -31.93
N THR A 129 -39.56 35.78 -31.27
CA THR A 129 -40.86 35.11 -31.31
C THR A 129 -41.59 35.11 -32.67
N GLU A 130 -42.58 34.18 -32.77
CA GLU A 130 -43.84 34.13 -33.58
C GLU A 130 -43.80 33.44 -34.95
N SER A 131 -44.54 32.33 -35.05
CA SER A 131 -45.97 32.13 -35.39
C SER A 131 -46.34 32.27 -36.87
N SER A 132 -46.91 31.25 -37.45
CA SER A 132 -48.17 31.08 -38.16
C SER A 132 -48.07 30.09 -39.31
N THR A 133 -48.83 29.00 -39.26
CA THR A 133 -50.14 28.68 -39.85
C THR A 133 -50.19 28.39 -41.38
N SER A 134 -50.85 27.21 -41.63
CA SER A 134 -51.61 26.75 -42.80
C SER A 134 -50.81 26.26 -44.02
N GLU A 135 -51.09 25.15 -44.66
CA GLU A 135 -52.30 24.48 -45.08
C GLU A 135 -51.99 23.07 -45.55
N GLU A 136 -52.93 22.14 -45.33
CA GLU A 136 -53.02 20.80 -45.94
C GLU A 136 -53.36 20.91 -47.45
N PRO A 137 -53.09 19.88 -48.27
CA PRO A 137 -54.19 18.95 -48.55
C PRO A 137 -53.82 17.46 -48.56
N GLU A 138 -54.87 16.70 -48.29
CA GLU A 138 -55.02 15.24 -48.31
C GLU A 138 -54.63 14.59 -49.62
N GLU A 139 -53.98 13.41 -49.56
CA GLU A 139 -54.38 12.25 -50.39
C GLU A 139 -53.94 10.94 -49.68
N GLY A 140 -54.92 10.06 -49.57
CA GLY A 140 -54.86 8.84 -48.84
C GLY A 140 -53.97 7.77 -49.47
N SER A 141 -53.34 7.03 -48.59
CA SER A 141 -52.84 5.67 -48.83
C SER A 141 -53.06 4.86 -47.58
N GLU A 142 -53.91 3.87 -47.73
CA GLU A 142 -54.11 2.80 -46.70
C GLU A 142 -52.79 2.15 -46.34
N VAL A 143 -52.33 2.34 -45.09
CA VAL A 143 -51.32 1.51 -44.51
C VAL A 143 -51.97 0.66 -43.42
N SER A 144 -51.97 -0.62 -43.71
CA SER A 144 -52.39 -1.70 -42.84
C SER A 144 -51.81 -1.53 -41.44
N SER A 145 -52.66 -1.65 -40.43
CA SER A 145 -52.35 -1.87 -39.03
C SER A 145 -51.40 -3.06 -38.89
N VAL A 146 -50.10 -2.75 -38.74
CA VAL A 146 -49.14 -3.73 -38.23
C VAL A 146 -49.06 -3.51 -36.70
N ASP A 147 -49.34 -4.58 -36.02
CA ASP A 147 -49.41 -4.71 -34.57
C ASP A 147 -48.32 -3.89 -33.83
N GLY A 148 -48.77 -2.86 -33.08
CA GLY A 148 -47.90 -2.08 -32.17
C GLY A 148 -47.58 -2.79 -30.84
N GLU A 149 -47.95 -4.06 -30.68
CA GLU A 149 -47.67 -4.82 -29.46
C GLU A 149 -46.28 -5.49 -29.47
N THR A 150 -45.77 -5.91 -30.62
CA THR A 150 -44.45 -6.57 -30.71
C THR A 150 -43.30 -5.62 -30.48
N ASP A 151 -43.36 -4.37 -30.92
CA ASP A 151 -42.29 -3.37 -30.72
C ASP A 151 -42.16 -2.93 -29.25
N ALA A 152 -43.25 -2.91 -28.50
CA ALA A 152 -43.26 -2.56 -27.07
C ALA A 152 -42.70 -3.68 -26.18
N GLU A 153 -43.00 -4.94 -26.46
CA GLU A 153 -42.49 -6.09 -25.75
C GLU A 153 -41.01 -6.34 -26.04
N GLU A 154 -40.56 -6.14 -27.28
CA GLU A 154 -39.15 -6.28 -27.68
C GLU A 154 -38.29 -5.17 -27.07
N LYS A 155 -38.80 -3.93 -26.99
CA LYS A 155 -38.15 -2.80 -26.34
C LYS A 155 -38.08 -2.98 -24.80
N ASP A 156 -39.13 -3.47 -24.17
CA ASP A 156 -39.15 -3.79 -22.73
C ASP A 156 -38.17 -4.92 -22.40
N SER A 157 -38.07 -5.94 -23.27
CA SER A 157 -37.10 -7.03 -23.15
C SER A 157 -35.66 -6.54 -23.29
N SER A 158 -35.36 -5.62 -24.20
CA SER A 158 -34.02 -5.09 -24.40
C SER A 158 -33.55 -4.21 -23.23
N LEU A 159 -34.44 -3.43 -22.63
CA LEU A 159 -34.15 -2.63 -21.42
C LEU A 159 -33.88 -3.52 -20.21
N LYS A 160 -34.67 -4.59 -20.04
CA LYS A 160 -34.44 -5.57 -18.96
C LYS A 160 -33.11 -6.30 -19.13
N ASN A 161 -32.73 -6.66 -20.33
CA ASN A 161 -31.42 -7.26 -20.60
C ASN A 161 -30.27 -6.29 -20.31
N TYR A 162 -30.43 -5.01 -20.61
CA TYR A 162 -29.47 -3.98 -20.28
C TYR A 162 -29.35 -3.78 -18.77
N GLU A 163 -30.46 -3.71 -18.05
CA GLU A 163 -30.48 -3.63 -16.60
C GLU A 163 -29.82 -4.86 -15.94
N ALA A 164 -30.09 -6.08 -16.44
CA ALA A 164 -29.47 -7.30 -15.97
C ALA A 164 -27.95 -7.27 -16.16
N LEU A 165 -27.46 -6.81 -17.32
CA LEU A 165 -26.02 -6.64 -17.57
C LEU A 165 -25.36 -5.71 -16.54
N TYR A 166 -26.04 -4.63 -16.18
CA TYR A 166 -25.55 -3.73 -15.13
C TYR A 166 -25.52 -4.38 -13.76
N GLN A 167 -26.51 -5.14 -13.42
CA GLN A 167 -26.55 -5.90 -12.14
C GLN A 167 -25.42 -6.92 -12.09
N ASP A 168 -25.18 -7.65 -13.16
CA ASP A 168 -24.06 -8.59 -13.26
C ASP A 168 -22.70 -7.88 -13.10
N MET A 169 -22.53 -6.67 -13.70
CA MET A 169 -21.32 -5.87 -13.54
C MET A 169 -21.12 -5.36 -12.11
N LEU A 170 -22.18 -5.06 -11.38
CA LEU A 170 -22.08 -4.68 -9.97
C LEU A 170 -21.73 -5.88 -9.09
N GLU A 171 -22.29 -7.06 -9.39
CA GLU A 171 -22.04 -8.29 -8.64
C GLU A 171 -20.54 -8.67 -8.66
N VAL A 172 -19.86 -8.53 -9.80
CA VAL A 172 -18.43 -8.85 -9.89
C VAL A 172 -17.57 -7.93 -9.03
N THR A 173 -18.05 -6.74 -8.64
CA THR A 173 -17.31 -5.80 -7.79
C THR A 173 -17.47 -6.07 -6.30
N GLU A 174 -18.42 -6.91 -5.87
CA GLU A 174 -18.70 -7.12 -4.45
C GLU A 174 -17.50 -7.66 -3.67
N LYS A 175 -16.78 -8.65 -4.19
CA LYS A 175 -15.60 -9.19 -3.55
C LYS A 175 -14.43 -8.22 -3.54
N PRO A 176 -14.04 -7.58 -4.65
CA PRO A 176 -13.03 -6.51 -4.65
C PRO A 176 -13.37 -5.34 -3.73
N LYS A 177 -14.66 -4.97 -3.64
CA LYS A 177 -15.13 -3.91 -2.75
C LYS A 177 -14.88 -4.23 -1.27
N ARG A 178 -15.00 -5.50 -0.85
CA ARG A 178 -14.69 -5.96 0.51
C ARG A 178 -13.20 -5.88 0.85
N ALA A 179 -12.32 -5.78 -0.15
CA ALA A 179 -10.90 -5.56 0.03
C ALA A 179 -10.54 -4.06 0.10
N LEU A 180 -11.48 -3.15 -0.18
CA LEU A 180 -11.27 -1.71 -0.10
C LEU A 180 -11.54 -1.20 1.31
N VAL A 181 -10.69 -0.25 1.73
CA VAL A 181 -10.80 0.48 2.99
C VAL A 181 -10.54 1.96 2.72
N THR A 182 -10.90 2.82 3.67
CA THR A 182 -10.51 4.24 3.63
C THR A 182 -9.34 4.47 4.58
N VAL A 183 -8.21 4.95 4.06
CA VAL A 183 -7.03 5.33 4.85
C VAL A 183 -7.09 6.82 5.13
N ILE A 184 -6.97 7.20 6.40
CA ILE A 184 -7.07 8.57 6.89
C ILE A 184 -5.75 8.95 7.56
N GLY A 185 -5.12 10.00 7.05
CA GLY A 185 -3.97 10.64 7.68
C GLY A 185 -4.40 11.84 8.51
N ILE A 186 -4.04 11.87 9.78
CA ILE A 186 -4.45 12.91 10.74
C ILE A 186 -3.23 13.72 11.16
N THR A 187 -3.33 15.04 10.99
CA THR A 187 -2.31 16.00 11.40
C THR A 187 -2.94 17.07 12.30
N ASN A 188 -2.38 17.29 13.47
CA ASN A 188 -2.78 18.40 14.30
C ASN A 188 -2.10 19.69 13.82
N GLN A 189 -2.88 20.69 13.51
CA GLN A 189 -2.41 22.01 13.12
C GLN A 189 -2.92 23.05 14.12
N MET A 190 -2.07 24.05 14.40
CA MET A 190 -2.49 25.22 15.16
C MET A 190 -2.95 26.30 14.18
N ASP A 191 -4.14 26.84 14.43
CA ASP A 191 -4.62 27.98 13.67
C ASP A 191 -3.91 29.30 14.12
N TYR A 192 -4.20 30.39 13.41
CA TYR A 192 -3.65 31.71 13.73
C TYR A 192 -4.04 32.20 15.15
N PHE A 193 -5.08 31.61 15.76
CA PHE A 193 -5.57 31.94 17.11
C PHE A 193 -5.06 30.98 18.18
N ASN A 194 -4.06 30.11 17.82
CA ASN A 194 -3.48 29.11 18.72
C ASN A 194 -4.50 28.06 19.21
N GLN A 195 -5.51 27.75 18.36
CA GLN A 195 -6.45 26.66 18.59
C GLN A 195 -5.99 25.44 17.79
N ASP A 196 -5.95 24.29 18.44
CA ASP A 196 -5.65 23.03 17.78
C ASP A 196 -6.83 22.60 16.91
N TYR A 197 -6.61 22.30 15.64
CA TYR A 197 -7.59 21.65 14.79
C TYR A 197 -6.97 20.46 14.07
N GLU A 198 -7.75 19.38 13.95
CA GLU A 198 -7.36 18.21 13.22
C GLU A 198 -7.61 18.43 11.71
N ASN A 199 -6.57 18.27 10.92
CA ASN A 199 -6.68 18.20 9.47
C ASN A 199 -6.62 16.73 9.06
N GLN A 200 -7.66 16.26 8.39
CA GLN A 200 -7.81 14.89 7.94
C GLN A 200 -7.76 14.84 6.41
N GLN A 201 -6.91 13.99 5.89
CA GLN A 201 -6.87 13.64 4.48
C GLN A 201 -7.22 12.16 4.35
N GLN A 202 -8.03 11.81 3.36
CA GLN A 202 -8.48 10.44 3.17
C GLN A 202 -8.30 9.99 1.72
N ILE A 203 -8.05 8.70 1.54
CA ILE A 203 -7.90 8.05 0.24
C ILE A 203 -8.28 6.57 0.35
N SER A 204 -8.61 5.94 -0.77
CA SER A 204 -8.83 4.50 -0.80
C SER A 204 -7.54 3.73 -0.51
N GLY A 205 -7.65 2.70 0.31
CA GLY A 205 -6.63 1.68 0.53
C GLY A 205 -7.14 0.31 0.07
N LEU A 206 -6.23 -0.60 -0.20
CA LEU A 206 -6.53 -1.95 -0.65
C LEU A 206 -5.86 -2.98 0.25
N ILE A 207 -6.61 -3.89 0.85
CA ILE A 207 -6.09 -5.02 1.64
C ILE A 207 -5.44 -6.00 0.67
N VAL A 208 -4.12 -6.02 0.61
CA VAL A 208 -3.35 -6.83 -0.34
C VAL A 208 -2.84 -8.14 0.24
N ALA A 209 -2.78 -8.25 1.55
CA ALA A 209 -2.35 -9.46 2.23
C ALA A 209 -2.83 -9.48 3.68
N ASP A 210 -2.93 -10.69 4.19
CA ASP A 210 -3.22 -11.06 5.57
C ASP A 210 -2.24 -12.16 5.96
N ASN A 211 -1.52 -11.99 7.08
CA ASN A 211 -0.59 -12.99 7.57
C ASN A 211 -1.06 -13.66 8.89
N GLY A 212 -2.33 -13.46 9.26
CA GLY A 212 -2.95 -13.98 10.48
C GLY A 212 -2.60 -13.20 11.74
N GLN A 213 -1.89 -12.08 11.62
CA GLN A 213 -1.56 -11.18 12.72
C GLN A 213 -1.78 -9.71 12.31
N ASP A 214 -1.32 -9.35 11.12
CA ASP A 214 -1.42 -8.01 10.55
C ASP A 214 -2.10 -8.07 9.18
N LEU A 215 -3.01 -7.13 8.91
CA LEU A 215 -3.52 -6.82 7.58
C LEU A 215 -2.60 -5.80 6.91
N PHE A 216 -2.20 -6.06 5.67
CA PHE A 216 -1.38 -5.17 4.87
C PHE A 216 -2.23 -4.42 3.85
N ILE A 217 -2.20 -3.10 3.93
CA ILE A 217 -3.06 -2.21 3.15
C ILE A 217 -2.19 -1.34 2.26
N LEU A 218 -2.37 -1.49 0.95
CA LEU A 218 -1.72 -0.67 -0.07
C LEU A 218 -2.46 0.66 -0.20
N THR A 219 -1.73 1.76 -0.16
CA THR A 219 -2.27 3.11 -0.36
C THR A 219 -1.20 4.05 -0.93
N GLU A 220 -1.48 5.34 -1.06
CA GLU A 220 -0.51 6.33 -1.50
C GLU A 220 0.23 6.96 -0.32
N TYR A 221 1.55 7.13 -0.46
CA TYR A 221 2.43 7.68 0.59
C TYR A 221 2.04 9.11 1.00
N ARG A 222 1.55 9.93 0.07
CA ARG A 222 1.15 11.33 0.34
C ARG A 222 0.15 11.50 1.50
N ILE A 223 -0.65 10.45 1.79
CA ILE A 223 -1.67 10.49 2.85
C ILE A 223 -1.08 10.17 4.22
N VAL A 224 0.02 9.41 4.24
CA VAL A 224 0.66 8.96 5.49
C VAL A 224 1.97 9.71 5.78
N GLU A 225 2.37 10.60 4.86
CA GLU A 225 3.57 11.40 5.03
C GLU A 225 3.34 12.54 6.03
N ASN A 226 4.23 12.65 7.02
CA ASN A 226 4.21 13.73 8.03
C ASN A 226 2.91 13.82 8.85
N VAL A 227 2.16 12.71 8.99
CA VAL A 227 0.98 12.63 9.83
C VAL A 227 1.32 12.15 11.24
N GLU A 228 0.54 12.54 12.22
CA GLU A 228 0.71 12.10 13.61
C GLU A 228 0.05 10.74 13.85
N ARG A 229 -1.04 10.47 13.16
CA ARG A 229 -1.81 9.25 13.29
C ARG A 229 -2.37 8.82 11.95
N ILE A 230 -2.38 7.50 11.72
CA ILE A 230 -3.00 6.87 10.56
C ILE A 230 -4.16 6.03 11.07
N GLN A 231 -5.33 6.21 10.48
CA GLN A 231 -6.51 5.40 10.75
C GLN A 231 -7.02 4.73 9.49
N VAL A 232 -7.64 3.59 9.65
CA VAL A 232 -8.27 2.82 8.58
C VAL A 232 -9.72 2.61 8.94
N THR A 233 -10.61 2.98 8.04
CA THR A 233 -12.05 2.72 8.14
C THR A 233 -12.41 1.57 7.22
N PHE A 234 -13.04 0.55 7.77
CA PHE A 234 -13.47 -0.65 7.08
C PHE A 234 -14.88 -0.51 6.50
N TRP A 235 -15.35 -1.54 5.82
CA TRP A 235 -16.63 -1.62 5.11
C TRP A 235 -17.86 -1.39 6.02
N ASP A 236 -17.75 -1.69 7.32
CA ASP A 236 -18.77 -1.58 8.35
C ASP A 236 -18.65 -0.29 9.18
N GLU A 237 -17.85 0.68 8.69
CA GLU A 237 -17.52 1.93 9.36
C GLU A 237 -16.64 1.77 10.61
N THR A 238 -16.17 0.56 10.93
CA THR A 238 -15.21 0.33 12.02
C THR A 238 -13.89 1.05 11.71
N MET A 239 -13.42 1.83 12.67
CA MET A 239 -12.21 2.64 12.55
C MET A 239 -11.12 2.14 13.49
N VAL A 240 -9.93 1.84 12.95
CA VAL A 240 -8.80 1.30 13.71
C VAL A 240 -7.51 2.04 13.37
N ASP A 241 -6.65 2.24 14.38
CA ASP A 241 -5.33 2.84 14.18
C ASP A 241 -4.42 1.89 13.41
N ALA A 242 -3.78 2.42 12.38
CA ALA A 242 -2.81 1.71 11.54
C ALA A 242 -1.40 2.21 11.80
N THR A 243 -0.41 1.41 11.38
CA THR A 243 1.00 1.75 11.45
C THR A 243 1.62 1.75 10.07
N TYR A 244 2.47 2.74 9.81
CA TYR A 244 3.26 2.80 8.59
C TYR A 244 4.25 1.63 8.53
N GLN A 245 4.32 0.94 7.39
CA GLN A 245 5.26 -0.15 7.15
C GLN A 245 6.43 0.30 6.28
N ARG A 246 6.14 0.61 5.01
CA ARG A 246 7.17 1.02 4.02
C ARG A 246 6.52 1.66 2.80
N HIS A 247 7.27 2.54 2.12
CA HIS A 247 6.87 3.09 0.82
C HIS A 247 7.96 2.89 -0.24
N ASP A 248 7.55 3.01 -1.50
CA ASP A 248 8.44 3.11 -2.65
C ASP A 248 8.46 4.55 -3.17
N PRO A 249 9.62 5.23 -3.12
CA PRO A 249 9.72 6.62 -3.55
C PRO A 249 9.44 6.85 -5.04
N SER A 250 9.59 5.80 -5.85
CA SER A 250 9.44 5.89 -7.31
C SER A 250 7.99 5.92 -7.74
N THR A 251 7.16 5.11 -7.10
CA THR A 251 5.73 4.99 -7.40
C THR A 251 4.84 5.73 -6.41
N GLY A 252 5.41 6.23 -5.29
CA GLY A 252 4.61 6.84 -4.23
C GLY A 252 3.62 5.85 -3.55
N LEU A 253 3.71 4.56 -3.83
CA LEU A 253 2.90 3.53 -3.17
C LEU A 253 3.48 3.20 -1.80
N THR A 254 2.61 2.93 -0.85
CA THR A 254 2.98 2.60 0.52
C THR A 254 2.14 1.48 1.07
N ILE A 255 2.69 0.74 2.02
CA ILE A 255 1.95 -0.21 2.85
C ILE A 255 1.80 0.37 4.26
N VAL A 256 0.58 0.36 4.74
CA VAL A 256 0.23 0.50 6.16
C VAL A 256 -0.31 -0.82 6.68
N LYS A 257 -0.18 -1.07 7.96
CA LYS A 257 -0.63 -2.31 8.56
C LYS A 257 -1.56 -2.06 9.74
N VAL A 258 -2.55 -2.91 9.87
CA VAL A 258 -3.50 -2.96 10.97
C VAL A 258 -3.32 -4.28 11.70
N ASP A 259 -3.19 -4.23 13.03
CA ASP A 259 -3.15 -5.40 13.89
C ASP A 259 -4.58 -6.01 13.95
N GLU A 260 -4.73 -7.26 13.49
CA GLU A 260 -6.02 -7.95 13.45
C GLU A 260 -6.64 -8.16 14.82
N SER A 261 -5.84 -8.18 15.89
CA SER A 261 -6.36 -8.31 17.25
C SER A 261 -7.22 -7.12 17.70
N LYS A 262 -7.13 -6.00 16.96
CA LYS A 262 -7.93 -4.79 17.20
C LYS A 262 -9.28 -4.80 16.47
N LEU A 263 -9.48 -5.74 15.56
CA LEU A 263 -10.72 -5.91 14.82
C LEU A 263 -11.67 -6.82 15.60
N ASP A 264 -12.94 -6.48 15.57
CA ASP A 264 -13.98 -7.40 16.05
C ASP A 264 -14.21 -8.56 15.07
N GLU A 265 -14.97 -9.56 15.48
CA GLU A 265 -15.23 -10.77 14.70
C GLU A 265 -16.07 -10.44 13.44
N GLU A 266 -17.02 -9.51 13.55
CA GLU A 266 -17.90 -9.11 12.46
C GLU A 266 -17.13 -8.41 11.34
N THR A 267 -16.28 -7.42 11.69
CA THR A 267 -15.40 -6.73 10.75
C THR A 267 -14.50 -7.73 10.06
N ARG A 268 -13.84 -8.62 10.83
CA ARG A 268 -12.87 -9.60 10.31
C ARG A 268 -13.51 -10.58 9.33
N ASP A 269 -14.70 -11.14 9.67
CA ASP A 269 -15.39 -12.10 8.82
C ASP A 269 -15.91 -11.47 7.51
N GLY A 270 -16.12 -10.15 7.51
CA GLY A 270 -16.55 -9.40 6.34
C GLY A 270 -15.43 -8.94 5.41
N LEU A 271 -14.14 -9.08 5.82
CA LEU A 271 -13.00 -8.68 5.01
C LEU A 271 -12.75 -9.64 3.85
N ALA A 272 -12.08 -9.10 2.82
CA ALA A 272 -11.49 -9.90 1.74
C ALA A 272 -10.08 -9.41 1.46
N VAL A 273 -9.17 -10.32 1.16
CA VAL A 273 -7.90 -9.98 0.54
C VAL A 273 -8.14 -9.76 -0.94
N ALA A 274 -7.51 -8.75 -1.51
CA ALA A 274 -7.65 -8.32 -2.89
C ALA A 274 -7.41 -9.46 -3.88
N PRO A 275 -8.39 -9.78 -4.75
CA PRO A 275 -8.20 -10.74 -5.83
C PRO A 275 -7.37 -10.09 -6.95
N LEU A 276 -6.03 -10.17 -6.86
CA LEU A 276 -5.13 -9.57 -7.84
C LEU A 276 -5.09 -10.42 -9.12
N GLY A 277 -5.64 -9.87 -10.20
CA GLY A 277 -5.62 -10.47 -11.54
C GLY A 277 -4.35 -10.19 -12.33
N SER A 278 -4.35 -10.53 -13.63
CA SER A 278 -3.24 -10.25 -14.53
C SER A 278 -3.55 -9.09 -15.46
N SER A 279 -2.81 -7.99 -15.31
CA SER A 279 -2.93 -6.84 -16.22
C SER A 279 -2.28 -7.08 -17.59
N TYR A 280 -1.50 -8.14 -17.76
CA TYR A 280 -0.95 -8.53 -19.06
C TYR A 280 -2.00 -9.10 -20.02
N LEU A 281 -3.13 -9.55 -19.47
CA LEU A 281 -4.26 -10.07 -20.25
C LEU A 281 -5.22 -8.96 -20.69
N VAL A 282 -5.09 -7.76 -20.14
CA VAL A 282 -5.96 -6.63 -20.45
C VAL A 282 -5.60 -6.03 -21.80
N SER A 283 -6.60 -5.84 -22.64
CA SER A 283 -6.50 -5.26 -23.98
C SER A 283 -7.29 -3.96 -24.11
N GLN A 284 -6.94 -3.20 -25.11
CA GLN A 284 -7.73 -2.01 -25.48
C GLN A 284 -9.14 -2.43 -25.90
N GLY A 285 -10.16 -1.78 -25.32
CA GLY A 285 -11.57 -2.08 -25.54
C GLY A 285 -12.17 -3.00 -24.48
N ASP A 286 -11.37 -3.61 -23.60
CA ASP A 286 -11.90 -4.44 -22.50
C ASP A 286 -12.69 -3.61 -21.50
N PRO A 287 -13.87 -4.08 -21.07
CA PRO A 287 -14.65 -3.41 -20.05
C PRO A 287 -13.97 -3.52 -18.68
N VAL A 288 -14.02 -2.43 -17.92
CA VAL A 288 -13.52 -2.35 -16.55
C VAL A 288 -14.44 -1.54 -15.67
N VAL A 289 -14.44 -1.86 -14.39
CA VAL A 289 -15.16 -1.12 -13.37
C VAL A 289 -14.16 -0.47 -12.42
N ALA A 290 -14.27 0.85 -12.25
CA ALA A 290 -13.52 1.61 -11.26
C ALA A 290 -14.29 1.63 -9.94
N VAL A 291 -13.66 1.20 -8.85
CA VAL A 291 -14.29 1.07 -7.52
C VAL A 291 -13.42 1.77 -6.48
N GLY A 292 -14.05 2.44 -5.54
CA GLY A 292 -13.39 3.16 -4.44
C GLY A 292 -13.78 4.63 -4.42
N SER A 293 -12.90 5.50 -4.89
CA SER A 293 -13.14 6.94 -5.00
C SER A 293 -12.68 7.50 -6.36
N PRO A 294 -13.02 6.86 -7.50
CA PRO A 294 -12.53 7.30 -8.81
C PRO A 294 -12.93 8.72 -9.17
N VAL A 295 -14.08 9.17 -8.71
CA VAL A 295 -14.62 10.53 -8.95
C VAL A 295 -14.39 11.50 -7.79
N GLY A 296 -13.57 11.10 -6.78
CA GLY A 296 -13.25 11.91 -5.61
C GLY A 296 -14.22 11.76 -4.43
N TYR A 297 -15.25 10.94 -4.55
CA TYR A 297 -16.16 10.58 -3.48
C TYR A 297 -15.96 9.13 -3.09
N SER A 298 -15.85 8.87 -1.77
CA SER A 298 -15.73 7.51 -1.24
C SER A 298 -16.92 6.64 -1.64
N ASP A 299 -16.68 5.32 -1.78
CA ASP A 299 -17.69 4.32 -2.15
C ASP A 299 -18.40 4.60 -3.49
N SER A 300 -17.67 5.19 -4.44
CA SER A 300 -18.18 5.41 -5.78
C SER A 300 -17.75 4.29 -6.73
N ILE A 301 -18.63 3.98 -7.68
CA ILE A 301 -18.44 3.00 -8.74
C ILE A 301 -18.67 3.70 -10.08
N ALA A 302 -17.76 3.46 -11.02
CA ALA A 302 -17.90 3.92 -12.38
C ALA A 302 -17.41 2.81 -13.33
N TYR A 303 -18.00 2.69 -14.50
CA TYR A 303 -17.61 1.68 -15.47
C TYR A 303 -17.31 2.33 -16.82
N GLY A 304 -16.49 1.65 -17.59
CA GLY A 304 -16.09 2.06 -18.93
C GLY A 304 -15.22 0.99 -19.57
N VAL A 305 -14.40 1.42 -20.52
CA VAL A 305 -13.48 0.52 -21.22
C VAL A 305 -12.04 1.02 -21.13
N VAL A 306 -11.09 0.11 -21.24
CA VAL A 306 -9.68 0.44 -21.37
C VAL A 306 -9.43 1.04 -22.74
N THR A 307 -9.01 2.31 -22.79
CA THR A 307 -8.69 3.01 -24.03
C THR A 307 -7.24 2.87 -24.47
N SER A 308 -6.33 2.63 -23.51
CA SER A 308 -4.90 2.42 -23.79
C SER A 308 -4.24 1.59 -22.69
N VAL A 309 -3.35 0.69 -23.13
CA VAL A 309 -2.47 -0.13 -22.27
C VAL A 309 -0.99 0.18 -22.50
N THR A 310 -0.67 1.14 -23.39
CA THR A 310 0.70 1.42 -23.83
C THR A 310 1.32 2.64 -23.18
N ASN A 311 0.51 3.45 -22.46
CA ASN A 311 1.02 4.57 -21.70
C ASN A 311 1.93 4.07 -20.57
N LYS A 312 3.00 4.81 -20.29
CA LYS A 312 3.99 4.42 -19.26
C LYS A 312 4.33 5.59 -18.38
N ILE A 313 4.67 5.25 -17.14
CA ILE A 313 5.40 6.14 -16.24
C ILE A 313 6.82 5.63 -16.10
N SER A 314 7.77 6.54 -16.23
CA SER A 314 9.18 6.23 -15.96
C SER A 314 9.49 6.53 -14.50
N ALA A 315 9.86 5.50 -13.75
CA ALA A 315 10.42 5.60 -12.41
C ALA A 315 11.96 5.57 -12.50
N LEU A 316 12.64 5.75 -11.36
CA LEU A 316 14.10 5.85 -11.31
C LEU A 316 14.85 4.68 -11.97
N ASP A 317 14.28 3.49 -11.94
CA ASP A 317 14.90 2.23 -12.38
C ASP A 317 13.95 1.26 -13.08
N ASN A 318 12.72 1.70 -13.35
CA ASN A 318 11.71 0.88 -13.99
C ASN A 318 10.69 1.73 -14.74
N GLU A 319 10.00 1.10 -15.68
CA GLU A 319 8.84 1.66 -16.37
C GLU A 319 7.60 0.86 -15.99
N TYR A 320 6.54 1.54 -15.61
CA TYR A 320 5.26 0.90 -15.31
C TYR A 320 4.23 1.28 -16.36
N ASN A 321 3.52 0.28 -16.88
CA ASN A 321 2.42 0.50 -17.80
C ASN A 321 1.22 1.09 -17.06
N LEU A 322 0.51 1.97 -17.75
CA LEU A 322 -0.72 2.57 -17.27
C LEU A 322 -1.90 2.04 -18.10
N LEU A 323 -2.93 1.64 -17.39
CA LEU A 323 -4.25 1.38 -17.96
C LEU A 323 -5.03 2.70 -17.97
N THR A 324 -5.27 3.26 -19.14
CA THR A 324 -6.07 4.47 -19.32
C THR A 324 -7.47 4.06 -19.76
N THR A 325 -8.49 4.65 -19.17
CA THR A 325 -9.90 4.32 -19.44
C THR A 325 -10.63 5.51 -20.06
N ASP A 326 -11.88 5.34 -20.44
CA ASP A 326 -12.82 6.41 -20.82
C ASP A 326 -13.66 6.92 -19.65
N ILE A 327 -13.44 6.38 -18.46
CA ILE A 327 -14.13 6.77 -17.23
C ILE A 327 -13.65 8.16 -16.81
N LEU A 328 -14.57 9.10 -16.63
CA LEU A 328 -14.24 10.40 -16.04
C LEU A 328 -13.86 10.24 -14.57
N GLY A 329 -12.75 10.85 -14.19
CA GLY A 329 -12.20 10.77 -12.83
C GLY A 329 -11.92 12.13 -12.22
N SER A 330 -11.71 12.17 -10.92
CA SER A 330 -11.21 13.33 -10.19
C SER A 330 -9.68 13.33 -10.17
N THR A 331 -9.06 14.50 -10.07
CA THR A 331 -7.60 14.63 -9.83
C THR A 331 -7.15 13.97 -8.54
N ASP A 332 -8.04 13.84 -7.58
CA ASP A 332 -7.81 13.17 -6.29
C ASP A 332 -8.43 11.76 -6.27
N GLY A 333 -8.84 11.25 -7.43
CA GLY A 333 -9.43 9.93 -7.57
C GLY A 333 -8.48 8.82 -7.15
N SER A 334 -9.01 7.81 -6.46
CA SER A 334 -8.27 6.66 -5.95
C SER A 334 -9.15 5.41 -5.99
N GLY A 335 -8.54 4.24 -5.81
CA GLY A 335 -9.24 2.97 -5.81
C GLY A 335 -8.61 1.96 -6.75
N ILE A 336 -9.44 1.12 -7.34
CA ILE A 336 -9.03 -0.02 -8.14
C ILE A 336 -9.77 -0.07 -9.48
N LEU A 337 -9.14 -0.71 -10.47
CA LEU A 337 -9.77 -1.14 -11.71
C LEU A 337 -9.99 -2.65 -11.65
N VAL A 338 -11.23 -3.07 -11.87
CA VAL A 338 -11.68 -4.46 -11.80
C VAL A 338 -12.13 -4.92 -13.19
N ASN A 339 -11.73 -6.12 -13.61
CA ASN A 339 -12.22 -6.76 -14.83
C ASN A 339 -13.58 -7.45 -14.60
N LEU A 340 -14.18 -8.04 -15.65
CA LEU A 340 -15.46 -8.76 -15.52
C LEU A 340 -15.35 -10.11 -14.80
N ASP A 341 -14.15 -10.59 -14.51
CA ASP A 341 -13.94 -11.80 -13.70
C ASP A 341 -13.86 -11.47 -12.19
N GLY A 342 -14.01 -10.18 -11.82
CA GLY A 342 -13.92 -9.71 -10.45
C GLY A 342 -12.48 -9.61 -9.93
N GLU A 343 -11.49 -9.56 -10.81
CA GLU A 343 -10.09 -9.45 -10.46
C GLU A 343 -9.60 -8.01 -10.63
N ILE A 344 -8.69 -7.59 -9.75
CA ILE A 344 -8.09 -6.27 -9.78
C ILE A 344 -6.96 -6.26 -10.80
N VAL A 345 -7.11 -5.46 -11.85
CA VAL A 345 -6.14 -5.33 -12.95
C VAL A 345 -5.32 -4.05 -12.87
N GLY A 346 -5.73 -3.08 -12.05
CA GLY A 346 -4.98 -1.84 -11.87
C GLY A 346 -5.32 -1.12 -10.57
N ILE A 347 -4.36 -0.32 -10.09
CA ILE A 347 -4.54 0.61 -8.96
C ILE A 347 -4.70 2.02 -9.54
N ILE A 348 -5.81 2.69 -9.21
CA ILE A 348 -6.07 4.05 -9.69
C ILE A 348 -5.03 4.99 -9.08
N ALA A 349 -4.31 5.67 -9.94
CA ALA A 349 -3.22 6.57 -9.60
C ALA A 349 -3.29 7.81 -10.48
N GLN A 350 -4.20 8.72 -10.13
CA GLN A 350 -4.48 9.93 -10.91
C GLN A 350 -3.30 10.91 -10.96
N SER A 351 -2.37 10.82 -10.01
CA SER A 351 -1.11 11.58 -10.04
C SER A 351 -0.29 11.34 -11.32
N TYR A 352 -0.51 10.22 -12.01
CA TYR A 352 0.15 9.87 -13.27
C TYR A 352 -0.70 10.13 -14.51
N SER A 353 -1.93 10.59 -14.34
CA SER A 353 -2.75 11.01 -15.48
C SER A 353 -2.11 12.22 -16.18
N ALA A 354 -2.16 12.24 -17.49
CA ALA A 354 -1.65 13.37 -18.26
C ALA A 354 -2.36 14.67 -17.84
N LYS A 355 -1.58 15.75 -17.63
CA LYS A 355 -2.13 17.05 -17.22
C LYS A 355 -3.24 17.50 -18.16
N GLY A 356 -4.42 17.73 -17.61
CA GLY A 356 -5.61 18.16 -18.36
C GLY A 356 -6.47 17.01 -18.88
N ASN A 357 -6.14 15.77 -18.57
CA ASN A 357 -6.94 14.60 -18.89
C ASN A 357 -7.62 14.10 -17.62
N ASN A 358 -8.93 14.27 -17.52
CA ASN A 358 -9.70 13.89 -16.35
C ASN A 358 -10.28 12.47 -16.48
N VAL A 359 -9.53 11.55 -17.09
CA VAL A 359 -9.94 10.14 -17.19
C VAL A 359 -9.24 9.30 -16.12
N VAL A 360 -9.91 8.27 -15.65
CA VAL A 360 -9.33 7.33 -14.69
C VAL A 360 -8.15 6.61 -15.35
N THR A 361 -7.00 6.69 -14.69
CA THR A 361 -5.77 6.02 -15.08
C THR A 361 -5.25 5.21 -13.89
N GLY A 362 -4.88 3.96 -14.16
CA GLY A 362 -4.37 3.05 -13.13
C GLY A 362 -3.00 2.47 -13.49
N ILE A 363 -2.18 2.20 -12.48
CA ILE A 363 -0.94 1.44 -12.63
C ILE A 363 -1.32 -0.03 -12.83
N ALA A 364 -0.76 -0.66 -13.87
CA ALA A 364 -0.99 -2.06 -14.19
C ALA A 364 -0.52 -2.99 -13.06
N ILE A 365 -1.43 -3.82 -12.51
CA ILE A 365 -1.21 -4.58 -11.27
C ILE A 365 -0.05 -5.58 -11.36
N SER A 366 0.09 -6.29 -12.49
CA SER A 366 1.10 -7.34 -12.66
C SER A 366 2.52 -6.84 -12.43
N GLN A 367 2.80 -5.60 -12.82
CA GLN A 367 4.13 -5.00 -12.70
C GLN A 367 4.46 -4.55 -11.28
N ILE A 368 3.46 -4.37 -10.42
CA ILE A 368 3.65 -3.93 -9.04
C ILE A 368 3.42 -5.04 -8.00
N LYS A 369 2.99 -6.25 -8.38
CA LYS A 369 2.81 -7.38 -7.45
C LYS A 369 4.06 -7.64 -6.61
N LYS A 370 5.23 -7.69 -7.24
CA LYS A 370 6.51 -7.91 -6.53
C LYS A 370 6.90 -6.71 -5.65
N LEU A 371 6.56 -5.51 -6.06
CA LEU A 371 6.74 -4.31 -5.24
C LEU A 371 5.86 -4.38 -3.98
N ILE A 372 4.57 -4.71 -4.13
CA ILE A 372 3.63 -4.88 -3.02
C ILE A 372 4.15 -5.93 -2.03
N GLU A 373 4.58 -7.10 -2.52
CA GLU A 373 5.17 -8.16 -1.68
C GLU A 373 6.39 -7.65 -0.88
N ASN A 374 7.31 -6.94 -1.54
CA ASN A 374 8.50 -6.40 -0.88
C ASN A 374 8.15 -5.36 0.18
N LEU A 375 7.21 -4.44 -0.11
CA LEU A 375 6.76 -3.43 0.83
C LEU A 375 6.06 -4.06 2.04
N SER A 376 5.21 -5.07 1.83
CA SER A 376 4.52 -5.80 2.90
C SER A 376 5.51 -6.54 3.81
N ASN A 377 6.55 -7.14 3.23
CA ASN A 377 7.60 -7.84 3.97
C ASN A 377 8.69 -6.89 4.53
N ASN A 378 8.50 -5.58 4.45
CA ASN A 378 9.48 -4.57 4.87
C ASN A 378 10.87 -4.73 4.23
N VAL A 379 10.92 -5.25 3.01
CA VAL A 379 12.16 -5.42 2.23
C VAL A 379 12.45 -4.12 1.50
N SER A 380 13.67 -3.58 1.66
CA SER A 380 14.10 -2.40 0.91
C SER A 380 14.50 -2.81 -0.51
N ARG A 381 14.02 -2.03 -1.48
CA ARG A 381 14.47 -2.15 -2.85
C ARG A 381 15.88 -1.56 -2.96
N ALA A 382 16.81 -2.30 -3.57
CA ALA A 382 18.13 -1.78 -3.88
C ALA A 382 18.06 -0.98 -5.19
N TYR A 383 18.42 0.30 -5.13
CA TYR A 383 18.58 1.15 -6.32
C TYR A 383 20.04 1.17 -6.73
N ILE A 384 20.33 0.93 -8.02
CA ILE A 384 21.68 1.09 -8.56
C ILE A 384 21.84 2.55 -8.95
N LEU A 385 22.41 3.35 -8.05
CA LEU A 385 22.86 4.69 -8.35
C LEU A 385 24.24 4.58 -9.02
N SER A 386 24.29 4.50 -10.35
CA SER A 386 25.53 4.64 -11.10
C SER A 386 25.92 6.12 -11.17
N LEU A 387 26.74 6.56 -10.24
CA LEU A 387 27.47 7.85 -10.36
C LEU A 387 28.59 7.67 -11.37
N ILE A 388 28.34 7.98 -12.64
CA ILE A 388 29.42 8.21 -13.60
C ILE A 388 29.97 9.60 -13.28
N HIS A 389 31.12 9.62 -12.59
CA HIS A 389 31.94 10.82 -12.51
C HIS A 389 32.65 10.98 -13.86
N ILE A 390 32.20 11.95 -14.64
CA ILE A 390 32.94 12.47 -15.80
C ILE A 390 33.88 13.55 -15.34
#